data_69a1c85e915f6c7e90f37c4905d5e664
#
_entry.id   69a1c85e915f6c7e90f37c4905d5e664
#
_cell.length_a   1.000
_cell.length_b   1.000
_cell.length_c   1.000
_cell.angle_alpha   90.00
_cell.angle_beta   90.00
_cell.angle_gamma   90.00
#
_symmetry.space_group_name_H-M   'P 1'
#
loop_
_entity.id
_entity.type
_entity.pdbx_description
1 polymer ?
#
loop_
_entity_poly.entity_id
_entity_poly.type
_entity_poly.pdbx_seq_one_letter_code
_entity_poly.pdbx_strand_id
1 'polypeptide(L)'
;METFKDEIVNLKMLTRVIAVAVLSNFVIIAVVIGPDTVGFDPTWGTVTSILNFVIAFLTTGVLLGIWVVFEVKQTFDLNHMHNVLFVAVTVQMLLALGAVFNSNSVFDSILNADTISEISGSITNTIFFLYGMYVFLLVRTDKRRGNQLSSRTQLIGNIFAGIIMPVQILTLFGLIPAAIFAPLFILGGVILYPLFMIGVGDAIGNYSVE
;
A
#
# COMPACT_ATOMS: atom_id res chain seq x y z
N MET A 1 -21.85 -3.77 21.20
CA MET A 1 -21.14 -5.01 20.84
C MET A 1 -21.44 -5.46 19.42
N GLU A 2 -22.69 -5.43 18.95
CA GLU A 2 -23.02 -5.71 17.53
C GLU A 2 -22.39 -4.73 16.55
N THR A 3 -22.41 -3.43 16.81
CA THR A 3 -21.81 -2.40 15.95
C THR A 3 -20.32 -2.60 15.68
N PHE A 4 -19.55 -3.05 16.68
CA PHE A 4 -18.11 -3.28 16.50
C PHE A 4 -17.82 -4.55 15.68
N LYS A 5 -18.66 -5.57 15.75
CA LYS A 5 -18.56 -6.75 14.90
C LYS A 5 -18.79 -6.42 13.42
N ASP A 6 -19.76 -5.59 13.14
CA ASP A 6 -20.08 -5.15 11.77
C ASP A 6 -18.94 -4.30 11.18
N GLU A 7 -18.29 -3.46 12.00
CA GLU A 7 -17.11 -2.68 11.59
C GLU A 7 -15.91 -3.57 11.25
N ILE A 8 -15.67 -4.63 12.02
CA ILE A 8 -14.58 -5.60 11.75
C ILE A 8 -14.82 -6.38 10.45
N VAL A 9 -16.08 -6.80 10.20
CA VAL A 9 -16.43 -7.46 8.94
C VAL A 9 -16.20 -6.53 7.74
N ASN A 10 -16.52 -5.26 7.89
CA ASN A 10 -16.25 -4.26 6.87
C ASN A 10 -14.74 -4.10 6.60
N LEU A 11 -13.88 -4.10 7.62
CA LEU A 11 -12.43 -4.04 7.47
C LEU A 11 -11.86 -5.25 6.70
N LYS A 12 -12.38 -6.46 6.95
CA LYS A 12 -12.03 -7.64 6.15
C LYS A 12 -12.38 -7.45 4.67
N MET A 13 -13.53 -6.86 4.37
CA MET A 13 -13.93 -6.56 2.99
C MET A 13 -12.99 -5.52 2.37
N LEU A 14 -12.61 -4.48 3.11
CA LEU A 14 -11.71 -3.43 2.61
C LEU A 14 -10.36 -3.99 2.13
N THR A 15 -9.78 -4.95 2.84
CA THR A 15 -8.50 -5.57 2.40
C THR A 15 -8.63 -6.28 1.06
N ARG A 16 -9.77 -6.90 0.78
CA ARG A 16 -10.05 -7.54 -0.51
C ARG A 16 -10.26 -6.52 -1.62
N VAL A 17 -10.97 -5.43 -1.33
CA VAL A 17 -11.15 -4.32 -2.28
C VAL A 17 -9.80 -3.70 -2.63
N ILE A 18 -8.91 -3.48 -1.66
CA ILE A 18 -7.54 -3.00 -1.90
C ILE A 18 -6.81 -3.96 -2.83
N ALA A 19 -6.85 -5.27 -2.56
CA ALA A 19 -6.18 -6.26 -3.40
C ALA A 19 -6.67 -6.22 -4.86
N VAL A 20 -7.98 -6.13 -5.08
CA VAL A 20 -8.57 -6.00 -6.41
C VAL A 20 -8.16 -4.67 -7.06
N ALA A 21 -8.20 -3.56 -6.32
CA ALA A 21 -7.83 -2.25 -6.84
C ALA A 21 -6.36 -2.17 -7.26
N VAL A 22 -5.44 -2.76 -6.48
CA VAL A 22 -4.01 -2.86 -6.83
C VAL A 22 -3.81 -3.66 -8.11
N LEU A 23 -4.45 -4.82 -8.23
CA LEU A 23 -4.37 -5.65 -9.43
C LEU A 23 -4.96 -4.93 -10.65
N SER A 24 -6.11 -4.26 -10.49
CA SER A 24 -6.75 -3.49 -11.57
C SER A 24 -5.87 -2.34 -12.03
N ASN A 25 -5.29 -1.59 -11.08
CA ASN A 25 -4.38 -0.47 -11.39
C ASN A 25 -3.16 -0.98 -12.19
N PHE A 26 -2.58 -2.10 -11.77
CA PHE A 26 -1.45 -2.70 -12.48
C PHE A 26 -1.84 -3.14 -13.91
N VAL A 27 -2.99 -3.79 -14.09
CA VAL A 27 -3.47 -4.22 -15.42
C VAL A 27 -3.69 -3.01 -16.32
N ILE A 28 -4.27 -1.93 -15.81
CA ILE A 28 -4.47 -0.70 -16.59
C ILE A 28 -3.11 -0.14 -17.02
N ILE A 29 -2.16 0.00 -16.10
CA ILE A 29 -0.84 0.53 -16.42
C ILE A 29 -0.07 -0.37 -17.40
N ALA A 30 -0.03 -1.67 -17.16
CA ALA A 30 0.81 -2.59 -17.93
C ALA A 30 0.22 -2.99 -19.28
N VAL A 31 -1.12 -3.07 -19.41
CA VAL A 31 -1.79 -3.63 -20.58
C VAL A 31 -2.50 -2.56 -21.40
N VAL A 32 -3.15 -1.59 -20.74
CA VAL A 32 -3.97 -0.59 -21.45
C VAL A 32 -3.15 0.63 -21.83
N ILE A 33 -2.37 1.16 -20.88
CA ILE A 33 -1.54 2.36 -21.12
C ILE A 33 -0.24 1.98 -21.85
N GLY A 34 0.36 0.85 -21.43
CA GLY A 34 1.68 0.43 -21.86
C GLY A 34 2.81 1.19 -21.12
N PRO A 35 4.01 0.58 -21.04
CA PRO A 35 5.12 1.13 -20.27
C PRO A 35 5.65 2.46 -20.83
N ASP A 36 5.50 2.72 -22.12
CA ASP A 36 6.05 3.91 -22.79
C ASP A 36 5.11 5.12 -22.74
N THR A 37 3.84 4.94 -22.32
CA THR A 37 2.81 5.99 -22.31
C THR A 37 2.30 6.34 -20.91
N VAL A 38 2.86 5.73 -19.88
CA VAL A 38 2.48 6.01 -18.48
C VAL A 38 2.65 7.49 -18.16
N GLY A 39 1.54 8.17 -17.91
CA GLY A 39 1.50 9.57 -17.49
C GLY A 39 1.01 10.54 -18.57
N PHE A 40 0.84 10.11 -19.83
CA PHE A 40 0.46 11.02 -20.94
C PHE A 40 -0.97 10.81 -21.48
N ASP A 41 -1.66 9.73 -21.11
CA ASP A 41 -3.06 9.56 -21.48
C ASP A 41 -3.98 10.24 -20.44
N PRO A 42 -4.68 11.34 -20.80
CA PRO A 42 -5.48 12.09 -19.82
C PRO A 42 -6.60 11.25 -19.21
N THR A 43 -7.16 10.31 -19.97
CA THR A 43 -8.28 9.47 -19.53
C THR A 43 -7.80 8.41 -18.55
N TRP A 44 -6.81 7.61 -18.95
CA TRP A 44 -6.29 6.52 -18.13
C TRP A 44 -5.43 7.02 -16.98
N GLY A 45 -4.73 8.14 -17.14
CA GLY A 45 -4.03 8.83 -16.07
C GLY A 45 -4.98 9.26 -14.95
N THR A 46 -6.16 9.78 -15.28
CA THR A 46 -7.20 10.12 -14.31
C THR A 46 -7.75 8.86 -13.62
N VAL A 47 -8.02 7.79 -14.37
CA VAL A 47 -8.51 6.51 -13.79
C VAL A 47 -7.49 5.92 -12.82
N THR A 48 -6.20 5.87 -13.18
CA THR A 48 -5.15 5.37 -12.28
C THR A 48 -4.99 6.25 -11.04
N SER A 49 -5.12 7.57 -11.16
CA SER A 49 -5.08 8.50 -10.02
C SER A 49 -6.26 8.29 -9.07
N ILE A 50 -7.47 8.07 -9.59
CA ILE A 50 -8.64 7.70 -8.78
C ILE A 50 -8.42 6.37 -8.07
N LEU A 51 -7.88 5.36 -8.75
CA LEU A 51 -7.57 4.06 -8.13
C LEU A 51 -6.51 4.21 -7.03
N ASN A 52 -5.46 4.99 -7.26
CA ASN A 52 -4.44 5.27 -6.24
C ASN A 52 -5.02 5.99 -5.03
N PHE A 53 -5.92 6.96 -5.24
CA PHE A 53 -6.65 7.61 -4.15
C PHE A 53 -7.48 6.59 -3.36
N VAL A 54 -8.26 5.74 -4.03
CA VAL A 54 -9.08 4.71 -3.38
C VAL A 54 -8.21 3.72 -2.60
N ILE A 55 -7.12 3.23 -3.19
CA ILE A 55 -6.18 2.33 -2.51
C ILE A 55 -5.63 2.98 -1.25
N ALA A 56 -5.15 4.21 -1.32
CA ALA A 56 -4.59 4.93 -0.18
C ALA A 56 -5.64 5.17 0.91
N PHE A 57 -6.85 5.63 0.52
CA PHE A 57 -7.97 5.86 1.45
C PHE A 57 -8.37 4.58 2.20
N LEU A 58 -8.58 3.48 1.48
CA LEU A 58 -8.93 2.20 2.09
C LEU A 58 -7.80 1.65 2.96
N THR A 59 -6.54 1.88 2.57
CA THR A 59 -5.38 1.46 3.35
C THR A 59 -5.32 2.17 4.71
N THR A 60 -5.68 3.46 4.79
CA THR A 60 -5.76 4.14 6.09
C THR A 60 -6.78 3.48 7.02
N GLY A 61 -7.93 3.06 6.50
CA GLY A 61 -8.93 2.30 7.27
C GLY A 61 -8.41 0.95 7.75
N VAL A 62 -7.69 0.22 6.90
CA VAL A 62 -7.08 -1.07 7.30
C VAL A 62 -5.97 -0.87 8.34
N LEU A 63 -5.15 0.17 8.22
CA LEU A 63 -4.14 0.49 9.23
C LEU A 63 -4.79 0.74 10.61
N LEU A 64 -5.92 1.43 10.67
CA LEU A 64 -6.66 1.59 11.93
C LEU A 64 -7.12 0.25 12.50
N GLY A 65 -7.61 -0.67 11.65
CA GLY A 65 -7.96 -2.03 12.06
C GLY A 65 -6.77 -2.83 12.58
N ILE A 66 -5.64 -2.75 11.90
CA ILE A 66 -4.38 -3.38 12.34
C ILE A 66 -3.95 -2.82 13.70
N TRP A 67 -4.06 -1.52 13.91
CA TRP A 67 -3.74 -0.87 15.19
C TRP A 67 -4.47 -1.53 16.36
N VAL A 68 -5.75 -1.80 16.20
CA VAL A 68 -6.60 -2.39 17.24
C VAL A 68 -6.30 -3.88 17.43
N VAL A 69 -6.37 -4.66 16.33
CA VAL A 69 -6.30 -6.13 16.38
C VAL A 69 -4.92 -6.65 16.79
N PHE A 70 -3.86 -6.01 16.31
CA PHE A 70 -2.49 -6.42 16.60
C PHE A 70 -1.87 -5.65 17.78
N GLU A 71 -2.68 -4.88 18.51
CA GLU A 71 -2.23 -4.11 19.69
C GLU A 71 -0.93 -3.33 19.41
N VAL A 72 -0.85 -2.69 18.25
CA VAL A 72 0.35 -1.99 17.75
C VAL A 72 0.94 -1.05 18.78
N LYS A 73 0.09 -0.39 19.56
CA LYS A 73 0.47 0.55 20.62
C LYS A 73 1.43 -0.03 21.66
N GLN A 74 1.40 -1.34 21.88
CA GLN A 74 2.21 -1.98 22.91
C GLN A 74 3.66 -2.26 22.49
N THR A 75 4.01 -2.06 21.21
CA THR A 75 5.36 -2.28 20.70
C THR A 75 5.89 -0.99 20.10
N PHE A 76 6.94 -0.43 20.71
CA PHE A 76 7.48 0.88 20.32
C PHE A 76 7.84 0.96 18.84
N ASP A 77 8.62 0.00 18.34
CA ASP A 77 9.10 0.01 16.95
C ASP A 77 7.94 -0.09 15.96
N LEU A 78 6.99 -1.01 16.21
CA LEU A 78 5.84 -1.20 15.35
C LEU A 78 4.90 0.02 15.41
N ASN A 79 4.68 0.59 16.59
CA ASN A 79 3.86 1.78 16.78
C ASN A 79 4.45 2.99 16.06
N HIS A 80 5.77 3.21 16.20
CA HIS A 80 6.44 4.30 15.50
C HIS A 80 6.32 4.15 13.98
N MET A 81 6.63 2.96 13.48
CA MET A 81 6.54 2.65 12.05
C MET A 81 5.13 2.75 11.51
N HIS A 82 4.12 2.34 12.31
CA HIS A 82 2.71 2.49 11.96
C HIS A 82 2.33 3.96 11.75
N ASN A 83 2.73 4.84 12.67
CA ASN A 83 2.44 6.27 12.56
C ASN A 83 3.13 6.88 11.33
N VAL A 84 4.39 6.52 11.07
CA VAL A 84 5.12 6.99 9.87
C VAL A 84 4.42 6.53 8.60
N LEU A 85 4.04 5.26 8.53
CA LEU A 85 3.33 4.71 7.38
C LEU A 85 1.94 5.37 7.20
N PHE A 86 1.21 5.56 8.28
CA PHE A 86 -0.10 6.21 8.24
C PHE A 86 -0.01 7.64 7.66
N VAL A 87 0.97 8.43 8.12
CA VAL A 87 1.23 9.76 7.58
C VAL A 87 1.62 9.68 6.10
N ALA A 88 2.52 8.77 5.72
CA ALA A 88 2.97 8.62 4.34
C ALA A 88 1.81 8.25 3.39
N VAL A 89 0.95 7.31 3.79
CA VAL A 89 -0.24 6.93 3.01
C VAL A 89 -1.24 8.08 2.91
N THR A 90 -1.40 8.88 3.97
CA THR A 90 -2.26 10.07 3.94
C THR A 90 -1.72 11.11 2.95
N VAL A 91 -0.41 11.33 2.93
CA VAL A 91 0.22 12.22 1.94
C VAL A 91 0.02 11.68 0.52
N GLN A 92 0.20 10.38 0.30
CA GLN A 92 -0.06 9.74 -1.00
C GLN A 92 -1.52 9.94 -1.45
N MET A 93 -2.46 9.80 -0.53
CA MET A 93 -3.88 10.04 -0.80
C MET A 93 -4.13 11.48 -1.28
N LEU A 94 -3.54 12.47 -0.61
CA LEU A 94 -3.67 13.87 -0.98
C LEU A 94 -3.03 14.18 -2.35
N LEU A 95 -1.88 13.56 -2.64
CA LEU A 95 -1.22 13.71 -3.94
C LEU A 95 -2.05 13.08 -5.07
N ALA A 96 -2.61 11.89 -4.84
CA ALA A 96 -3.48 11.24 -5.81
C ALA A 96 -4.75 12.06 -6.07
N LEU A 97 -5.33 12.65 -5.03
CA LEU A 97 -6.46 13.57 -5.15
C LEU A 97 -6.06 14.84 -5.93
N GLY A 98 -4.91 15.41 -5.63
CA GLY A 98 -4.35 16.55 -6.37
C GLY A 98 -4.17 16.24 -7.87
N ALA A 99 -3.67 15.04 -8.20
CA ALA A 99 -3.53 14.60 -9.59
C ALA A 99 -4.88 14.49 -10.32
N VAL A 100 -5.94 14.02 -9.64
CA VAL A 100 -7.31 13.98 -10.20
C VAL A 100 -7.83 15.40 -10.49
N PHE A 101 -7.60 16.34 -9.59
CA PHE A 101 -8.04 17.73 -9.80
C PHE A 101 -7.20 18.48 -10.83
N ASN A 102 -5.89 18.20 -10.92
CA ASN A 102 -5.00 18.84 -11.87
C ASN A 102 -5.30 18.45 -13.32
N SER A 103 -5.79 17.22 -13.55
CA SER A 103 -6.26 16.80 -14.89
C SER A 103 -7.42 17.67 -15.41
N ASN A 104 -8.05 18.48 -14.55
CA ASN A 104 -9.15 19.39 -14.87
C ASN A 104 -8.75 20.89 -14.84
N SER A 105 -7.47 21.23 -14.97
CA SER A 105 -6.93 22.60 -15.07
C SER A 105 -7.20 23.56 -13.89
N VAL A 106 -7.72 23.06 -12.77
CA VAL A 106 -8.08 23.93 -11.62
C VAL A 106 -6.85 24.32 -10.79
N PHE A 107 -5.76 23.55 -10.84
CA PHE A 107 -4.56 23.75 -10.03
C PHE A 107 -3.28 24.07 -10.80
N ASP A 108 -3.34 24.23 -12.12
CA ASP A 108 -2.17 24.54 -12.98
C ASP A 108 -1.40 25.80 -12.55
N SER A 109 -2.04 26.67 -11.76
CA SER A 109 -1.44 27.91 -11.26
C SER A 109 -0.66 27.74 -9.95
N ILE A 110 -0.80 26.60 -9.23
CA ILE A 110 -0.24 26.42 -7.88
C ILE A 110 0.90 25.39 -7.88
N LEU A 111 0.77 24.31 -8.63
CA LEU A 111 1.79 23.25 -8.72
C LEU A 111 1.90 22.81 -10.19
N ASN A 112 3.10 22.91 -10.74
CA ASN A 112 3.39 22.40 -12.07
C ASN A 112 3.18 20.87 -12.10
N ALA A 113 2.51 20.37 -13.14
CA ALA A 113 2.21 18.95 -13.34
C ALA A 113 3.47 18.06 -13.27
N ASP A 114 4.60 18.55 -13.80
CA ASP A 114 5.88 17.85 -13.75
C ASP A 114 6.38 17.71 -12.32
N THR A 115 6.27 18.76 -11.50
CA THR A 115 6.66 18.75 -10.08
C THR A 115 5.81 17.77 -9.27
N ILE A 116 4.49 17.71 -9.52
CA ILE A 116 3.59 16.74 -8.85
C ILE A 116 3.97 15.31 -9.23
N SER A 117 4.27 15.06 -10.52
CA SER A 117 4.67 13.74 -11.00
C SER A 117 5.98 13.27 -10.37
N GLU A 118 6.98 14.15 -10.29
CA GLU A 118 8.30 13.85 -9.73
C GLU A 118 8.22 13.59 -8.21
N ILE A 119 7.50 14.42 -7.47
CA ILE A 119 7.25 14.25 -6.04
C ILE A 119 6.47 12.96 -5.79
N SER A 120 5.42 12.69 -6.58
CA SER A 120 4.60 11.48 -6.47
C SER A 120 5.43 10.22 -6.70
N GLY A 121 6.31 10.20 -7.70
CA GLY A 121 7.22 9.08 -7.97
C GLY A 121 8.17 8.81 -6.80
N SER A 122 8.81 9.84 -6.27
CA SER A 122 9.73 9.73 -5.14
C SER A 122 9.04 9.26 -3.86
N ILE A 123 7.85 9.79 -3.58
CA ILE A 123 7.04 9.39 -2.43
C ILE A 123 6.57 7.95 -2.58
N THR A 124 6.13 7.53 -3.76
CA THR A 124 5.67 6.16 -4.02
C THR A 124 6.78 5.15 -3.71
N ASN A 125 8.01 5.38 -4.18
CA ASN A 125 9.15 4.52 -3.88
C ASN A 125 9.43 4.44 -2.38
N THR A 126 9.42 5.59 -1.69
CA THR A 126 9.61 5.66 -0.23
C THR A 126 8.51 4.90 0.51
N ILE A 127 7.26 5.03 0.09
CA ILE A 127 6.12 4.34 0.71
C ILE A 127 6.25 2.82 0.56
N PHE A 128 6.66 2.31 -0.59
CA PHE A 128 6.88 0.87 -0.74
C PHE A 128 7.97 0.33 0.19
N PHE A 129 9.05 1.09 0.41
CA PHE A 129 10.05 0.76 1.41
C PHE A 129 9.44 0.71 2.82
N LEU A 130 8.66 1.73 3.19
CA LEU A 130 7.97 1.81 4.48
C LEU A 130 6.97 0.66 4.67
N TYR A 131 6.25 0.26 3.63
CA TYR A 131 5.40 -0.94 3.65
C TYR A 131 6.21 -2.21 3.95
N GLY A 132 7.35 -2.38 3.27
CA GLY A 132 8.24 -3.51 3.52
C GLY A 132 8.69 -3.58 4.98
N MET A 133 9.16 -2.46 5.53
CA MET A 133 9.56 -2.36 6.94
C MET A 133 8.39 -2.64 7.89
N TYR A 134 7.24 -2.04 7.62
CA TYR A 134 6.05 -2.22 8.45
C TYR A 134 5.60 -3.68 8.48
N VAL A 135 5.49 -4.32 7.32
CA VAL A 135 5.10 -5.73 7.21
C VAL A 135 6.10 -6.63 7.95
N PHE A 136 7.40 -6.38 7.80
CA PHE A 136 8.43 -7.11 8.53
C PHE A 136 8.24 -7.01 10.06
N LEU A 137 8.06 -5.79 10.56
CA LEU A 137 7.86 -5.55 12.00
C LEU A 137 6.54 -6.14 12.50
N LEU A 138 5.46 -6.05 11.71
CA LEU A 138 4.16 -6.61 12.05
C LEU A 138 4.25 -8.14 12.18
N VAL A 139 4.81 -8.83 11.20
CA VAL A 139 4.97 -10.28 11.23
C VAL A 139 5.87 -10.72 12.39
N ARG A 140 6.97 -10.00 12.65
CA ARG A 140 7.88 -10.30 13.75
C ARG A 140 7.21 -10.11 15.11
N THR A 141 6.39 -9.06 15.25
CA THR A 141 5.66 -8.76 16.49
C THR A 141 4.56 -9.79 16.72
N ASP A 142 3.79 -10.12 15.69
CA ASP A 142 2.73 -11.11 15.74
C ASP A 142 3.26 -12.49 16.17
N LYS A 143 4.39 -12.94 15.62
CA LYS A 143 5.06 -14.18 16.05
C LYS A 143 5.43 -14.22 17.53
N ARG A 144 5.72 -13.06 18.12
CA ARG A 144 6.12 -12.97 19.52
C ARG A 144 4.94 -12.90 20.48
N ARG A 145 3.78 -12.45 20.02
CA ARG A 145 2.67 -12.08 20.89
C ARG A 145 1.46 -12.98 20.83
N GLY A 146 1.20 -13.69 19.76
CA GLY A 146 -0.01 -14.50 19.76
C GLY A 146 -0.43 -15.14 18.45
N ASN A 147 0.33 -14.95 17.37
CA ASN A 147 0.04 -15.57 16.06
C ASN A 147 -1.39 -15.30 15.56
N GLN A 148 -1.79 -14.04 15.49
CA GLN A 148 -3.06 -13.62 14.85
C GLN A 148 -3.03 -13.92 13.35
N LEU A 149 -1.85 -13.73 12.72
CA LEU A 149 -1.62 -14.07 11.31
C LEU A 149 -1.41 -15.57 11.15
N SER A 150 -2.04 -16.15 10.13
CA SER A 150 -1.74 -17.52 9.74
C SER A 150 -0.26 -17.69 9.35
N SER A 151 0.31 -18.88 9.52
CA SER A 151 1.70 -19.18 9.12
C SER A 151 1.96 -18.87 7.65
N ARG A 152 0.94 -19.07 6.78
CA ARG A 152 1.02 -18.71 5.36
C ARG A 152 1.12 -17.20 5.17
N THR A 153 0.31 -16.42 5.87
CA THR A 153 0.34 -14.95 5.79
C THR A 153 1.67 -14.40 6.31
N GLN A 154 2.20 -14.96 7.40
CA GLN A 154 3.52 -14.59 7.91
C GLN A 154 4.63 -14.89 6.90
N LEU A 155 4.58 -16.03 6.21
CA LEU A 155 5.54 -16.38 5.17
C LEU A 155 5.47 -15.41 3.99
N ILE A 156 4.27 -15.13 3.49
CA ILE A 156 4.05 -14.17 2.40
C ILE A 156 4.57 -12.78 2.79
N GLY A 157 4.28 -12.31 4.00
CA GLY A 157 4.76 -11.02 4.50
C GLY A 157 6.28 -10.95 4.60
N ASN A 158 6.95 -12.01 5.07
CA ASN A 158 8.41 -12.06 5.13
C ASN A 158 9.04 -12.03 3.73
N ILE A 159 8.49 -12.79 2.77
CA ILE A 159 8.98 -12.79 1.37
C ILE A 159 8.76 -11.41 0.75
N PHE A 160 7.56 -10.83 0.91
CA PHE A 160 7.26 -9.47 0.45
C PHE A 160 8.29 -8.46 0.97
N ALA A 161 8.49 -8.42 2.28
CA ALA A 161 9.44 -7.50 2.91
C ALA A 161 10.88 -7.74 2.43
N GLY A 162 11.28 -9.01 2.32
CA GLY A 162 12.62 -9.41 1.86
C GLY A 162 12.90 -9.07 0.40
N ILE A 163 11.87 -8.89 -0.42
CA ILE A 163 11.99 -8.45 -1.82
C ILE A 163 11.92 -6.92 -1.90
N ILE A 164 10.86 -6.32 -1.35
CA ILE A 164 10.55 -4.91 -1.56
C ILE A 164 11.60 -3.99 -0.91
N MET A 165 12.04 -4.26 0.31
CA MET A 165 13.01 -3.37 0.97
C MET A 165 14.34 -3.27 0.21
N PRO A 166 15.03 -4.38 -0.15
CA PRO A 166 16.26 -4.28 -0.94
C PRO A 166 16.04 -3.65 -2.31
N VAL A 167 14.95 -4.01 -2.99
CA VAL A 167 14.62 -3.45 -4.31
C VAL A 167 14.48 -1.93 -4.24
N GLN A 168 13.77 -1.40 -3.26
CA GLN A 168 13.59 0.04 -3.11
C GLN A 168 14.89 0.76 -2.72
N ILE A 169 15.72 0.17 -1.85
CA ILE A 169 17.03 0.73 -1.53
C ILE A 169 17.91 0.78 -2.77
N LEU A 170 18.01 -0.31 -3.53
CA LEU A 170 18.84 -0.37 -4.74
C LEU A 170 18.33 0.60 -5.81
N THR A 171 17.02 0.80 -5.91
CA THR A 171 16.40 1.77 -6.82
C THR A 171 16.76 3.20 -6.43
N LEU A 172 16.72 3.51 -5.14
CA LEU A 172 17.06 4.83 -4.61
C LEU A 172 18.52 5.24 -4.97
N PHE A 173 19.43 4.26 -4.98
CA PHE A 173 20.83 4.49 -5.35
C PHE A 173 21.13 4.29 -6.85
N GLY A 174 20.10 4.01 -7.68
CA GLY A 174 20.28 3.73 -9.11
C GLY A 174 21.07 2.45 -9.41
N LEU A 175 21.13 1.51 -8.46
CA LEU A 175 21.96 0.32 -8.56
C LEU A 175 21.25 -0.89 -9.18
N ILE A 176 19.92 -0.81 -9.40
CA ILE A 176 19.15 -1.90 -9.99
C ILE A 176 18.72 -1.57 -11.43
N PRO A 177 19.06 -2.40 -12.42
CA PRO A 177 18.55 -2.23 -13.78
C PRO A 177 17.03 -2.42 -13.85
N ALA A 178 16.36 -1.65 -14.71
CA ALA A 178 14.89 -1.76 -14.90
C ALA A 178 14.42 -3.17 -15.23
N ALA A 179 15.21 -3.93 -15.99
CA ALA A 179 14.91 -5.33 -16.32
C ALA A 179 14.84 -6.27 -15.10
N ILE A 180 15.53 -5.92 -14.02
CA ILE A 180 15.48 -6.68 -12.76
C ILE A 180 14.45 -6.06 -11.81
N PHE A 181 14.34 -4.73 -11.78
CA PHE A 181 13.38 -4.02 -10.95
C PHE A 181 11.93 -4.45 -11.24
N ALA A 182 11.52 -4.42 -12.53
CA ALA A 182 10.14 -4.66 -12.90
C ALA A 182 9.60 -6.03 -12.45
N PRO A 183 10.25 -7.19 -12.72
CA PRO A 183 9.74 -8.48 -12.26
C PRO A 183 9.72 -8.62 -10.72
N LEU A 184 10.70 -8.04 -10.02
CA LEU A 184 10.73 -8.06 -8.55
C LEU A 184 9.63 -7.19 -7.95
N PHE A 185 9.37 -6.02 -8.55
CA PHE A 185 8.28 -5.14 -8.14
C PHE A 185 6.92 -5.78 -8.40
N ILE A 186 6.73 -6.45 -9.55
CA ILE A 186 5.50 -7.18 -9.85
C ILE A 186 5.29 -8.30 -8.82
N LEU A 187 6.30 -9.10 -8.55
CA LEU A 187 6.20 -10.17 -7.57
C LEU A 187 5.87 -9.63 -6.17
N GLY A 188 6.60 -8.62 -5.71
CA GLY A 188 6.41 -8.03 -4.38
C GLY A 188 5.12 -7.21 -4.30
N GLY A 189 5.04 -6.13 -5.08
CA GLY A 189 3.98 -5.13 -4.96
C GLY A 189 2.63 -5.55 -5.53
N VAL A 190 2.64 -6.32 -6.63
CA VAL A 190 1.39 -6.68 -7.35
C VAL A 190 0.84 -8.04 -6.92
N ILE A 191 1.69 -8.99 -6.54
CA ILE A 191 1.26 -10.34 -6.16
C ILE A 191 1.29 -10.53 -4.65
N LEU A 192 2.45 -10.37 -4.02
CA LEU A 192 2.61 -10.70 -2.60
C LEU A 192 1.91 -9.71 -1.67
N TYR A 193 1.93 -8.42 -1.99
CA TYR A 193 1.25 -7.41 -1.17
C TYR A 193 -0.27 -7.63 -1.09
N PRO A 194 -1.02 -7.80 -2.20
CA PRO A 194 -2.43 -8.13 -2.12
C PRO A 194 -2.73 -9.42 -1.37
N LEU A 195 -1.93 -10.47 -1.57
CA LEU A 195 -2.09 -11.73 -0.84
C LEU A 195 -1.86 -11.57 0.67
N PHE A 196 -0.86 -10.77 1.05
CA PHE A 196 -0.63 -10.42 2.45
C PHE A 196 -1.81 -9.64 3.04
N MET A 197 -2.33 -8.64 2.32
CA MET A 197 -3.47 -7.83 2.76
C MET A 197 -4.73 -8.68 2.95
N ILE A 198 -4.99 -9.66 2.07
CA ILE A 198 -6.10 -10.62 2.26
C ILE A 198 -5.91 -11.42 3.56
N GLY A 199 -4.70 -11.91 3.82
CA GLY A 199 -4.38 -12.64 5.04
C GLY A 199 -4.52 -11.78 6.31
N VAL A 200 -4.16 -10.50 6.25
CA VAL A 200 -4.40 -9.53 7.33
C VAL A 200 -5.90 -9.34 7.55
N GLY A 201 -6.67 -9.21 6.47
CA GLY A 201 -8.13 -9.11 6.54
C GLY A 201 -8.79 -10.32 7.18
N ASP A 202 -8.27 -11.52 6.90
CA ASP A 202 -8.76 -12.74 7.53
C ASP A 202 -8.43 -12.77 9.03
N ALA A 203 -7.24 -12.32 9.44
CA ALA A 203 -6.88 -12.19 10.85
C ALA A 203 -7.77 -11.18 11.57
N ILE A 204 -8.01 -10.00 10.96
CA ILE A 204 -8.93 -8.99 11.49
C ILE A 204 -10.34 -9.58 11.63
N GLY A 205 -10.85 -10.27 10.60
CA GLY A 205 -12.20 -10.84 10.62
C GLY A 205 -12.40 -11.99 11.61
N ASN A 206 -11.32 -12.63 12.05
CA ASN A 206 -11.34 -13.69 13.06
C ASN A 206 -11.11 -13.18 14.50
N TYR A 207 -10.82 -11.89 14.65
CA TYR A 207 -10.62 -11.27 15.95
C TYR A 207 -11.94 -11.29 16.74
N SER A 208 -11.95 -12.02 17.85
CA SER A 208 -13.05 -11.99 18.80
C SER A 208 -12.71 -11.01 19.91
N VAL A 209 -13.55 -10.02 20.11
CA VAL A 209 -13.53 -9.19 21.31
C VAL A 209 -14.07 -10.05 22.44
N GLU A 210 -13.18 -10.59 23.28
CA GLU A 210 -13.55 -11.22 24.55
C GLU A 210 -14.02 -10.18 25.56
#